data_94f52b9c60d3869120a8db1e6def1802
#
_entry.id   94f52b9c60d3869120a8db1e6def1802
#
_cell.length_a   1.000
_cell.length_b   1.000
_cell.length_c   1.000
_cell.angle_alpha   90.00
_cell.angle_beta   90.00
_cell.angle_gamma   90.00
#
_symmetry.space_group_name_H-M   'P 1'
#
loop_
_entity.id
_entity.type
_entity.pdbx_description
1 polymer ?
#
loop_
_entity_poly.entity_id
_entity_poly.type
_entity_poly.pdbx_seq_one_letter_code
_entity_poly.pdbx_strand_id
1 'polypeptide(L)'
;GNGITIDQWLRYASPESLSLYMYPNPKRAKKLYSEVVPKTVDEYLSLIEKYPNQKENDKILNPVWHVHNGKPPEEKIVMPFSMLLNLAGSSNADNKEVLWKFINKFHKEINPKDHQILDGLTEYAINYFKDKVEPSKKFKYPNNEEKKALKNLVNKLEKIDQNLNPEEIQTIVYSTGKENG
;
A
#
# COMPACT_ATOMS: atom_id res chain seq x y z
N GLY A 1 -7.98 -6.66 -24.53
CA GLY A 1 -8.69 -6.12 -23.35
C GLY A 1 -7.70 -5.88 -22.23
N ASN A 2 -7.89 -4.82 -21.46
CA ASN A 2 -6.97 -4.41 -20.39
C ASN A 2 -7.18 -5.19 -19.07
N GLY A 3 -7.79 -6.38 -19.13
CA GLY A 3 -8.00 -7.23 -17.96
C GLY A 3 -6.75 -8.01 -17.58
N ILE A 4 -6.66 -8.41 -16.29
CA ILE A 4 -5.64 -9.33 -15.79
C ILE A 4 -6.25 -10.72 -15.58
N THR A 5 -5.43 -11.76 -15.64
CA THR A 5 -5.81 -13.13 -15.31
C THR A 5 -5.80 -13.36 -13.80
N ILE A 6 -6.32 -14.50 -13.34
CA ILE A 6 -6.24 -14.92 -11.94
C ILE A 6 -4.77 -15.05 -11.51
N ASP A 7 -3.92 -15.69 -12.32
CA ASP A 7 -2.50 -15.84 -12.01
C ASP A 7 -1.78 -14.48 -11.86
N GLN A 8 -2.16 -13.51 -12.71
CA GLN A 8 -1.65 -12.15 -12.58
C GLN A 8 -2.15 -11.46 -11.30
N TRP A 9 -3.42 -11.71 -10.89
CA TRP A 9 -3.88 -11.23 -9.59
C TRP A 9 -3.06 -11.79 -8.44
N LEU A 10 -2.87 -13.11 -8.42
CA LEU A 10 -2.13 -13.81 -7.37
C LEU A 10 -0.65 -13.42 -7.29
N ARG A 11 -0.11 -12.80 -8.32
CA ARG A 11 1.21 -12.18 -8.29
C ARG A 11 1.24 -10.87 -7.47
N TYR A 12 0.08 -10.21 -7.30
CA TYR A 12 -0.02 -8.89 -6.66
C TYR A 12 -0.84 -8.89 -5.37
N ALA A 13 -1.55 -9.97 -5.07
CA ALA A 13 -2.43 -10.04 -3.92
C ALA A 13 -2.78 -11.50 -3.58
N SER A 14 -3.28 -11.70 -2.36
CA SER A 14 -3.66 -13.02 -1.87
C SER A 14 -4.91 -13.58 -2.55
N PRO A 15 -5.10 -14.91 -2.57
CA PRO A 15 -6.33 -15.53 -3.05
C PRO A 15 -7.57 -15.13 -2.23
N GLU A 16 -7.42 -14.83 -0.95
CA GLU A 16 -8.51 -14.36 -0.08
C GLU A 16 -9.00 -12.98 -0.52
N SER A 17 -8.09 -12.08 -0.92
CA SER A 17 -8.46 -10.77 -1.47
C SER A 17 -9.22 -10.89 -2.79
N LEU A 18 -8.84 -11.85 -3.66
CA LEU A 18 -9.58 -12.15 -4.87
C LEU A 18 -10.98 -12.70 -4.54
N SER A 19 -11.05 -13.63 -3.60
CA SER A 19 -12.31 -14.22 -3.13
C SER A 19 -13.23 -13.14 -2.58
N LEU A 20 -12.69 -12.21 -1.78
CA LEU A 20 -13.43 -11.05 -1.30
C LEU A 20 -13.95 -10.18 -2.45
N TYR A 21 -13.11 -9.89 -3.45
CA TYR A 21 -13.53 -9.12 -4.63
C TYR A 21 -14.70 -9.77 -5.36
N MET A 22 -14.73 -11.09 -5.46
CA MET A 22 -15.79 -11.84 -6.11
C MET A 22 -17.06 -12.02 -5.26
N TYR A 23 -16.91 -12.01 -3.93
CA TYR A 23 -17.94 -12.37 -2.95
C TYR A 23 -19.27 -11.58 -3.09
N PRO A 24 -19.29 -10.24 -3.22
CA PRO A 24 -20.55 -9.47 -3.14
C PRO A 24 -21.55 -9.80 -4.25
N ASN A 25 -21.10 -10.30 -5.39
CA ASN A 25 -21.94 -10.62 -6.56
C ASN A 25 -21.41 -11.84 -7.32
N PRO A 26 -21.50 -13.05 -6.76
CA PRO A 26 -20.85 -14.24 -7.32
C PRO A 26 -21.43 -14.68 -8.69
N LYS A 27 -22.67 -14.28 -9.00
CA LYS A 27 -23.33 -14.59 -10.27
C LYS A 27 -23.07 -13.55 -11.36
N ARG A 28 -22.44 -12.42 -11.03
CA ARG A 28 -22.15 -11.35 -11.99
C ARG A 28 -20.72 -11.45 -12.48
N ALA A 29 -20.54 -11.48 -13.81
CA ALA A 29 -19.22 -11.39 -14.38
C ALA A 29 -18.52 -10.09 -13.93
N LYS A 30 -17.32 -10.22 -13.39
CA LYS A 30 -16.46 -9.10 -13.00
C LYS A 30 -15.22 -9.07 -13.87
N LYS A 31 -14.83 -7.88 -14.28
CA LYS A 31 -13.56 -7.68 -14.97
C LYS A 31 -12.46 -7.45 -13.94
N LEU A 32 -11.39 -8.20 -14.04
CA LEU A 32 -10.19 -8.02 -13.21
C LEU A 32 -9.27 -7.01 -13.90
N TYR A 33 -8.98 -5.91 -13.22
CA TYR A 33 -8.01 -4.91 -13.65
C TYR A 33 -6.94 -4.74 -12.58
N SER A 34 -5.71 -4.43 -12.99
CA SER A 34 -4.62 -4.20 -12.04
C SER A 34 -4.94 -3.08 -11.05
N GLU A 35 -5.62 -2.04 -11.49
CA GLU A 35 -5.92 -0.84 -10.70
C GLU A 35 -6.89 -1.10 -9.53
N VAL A 36 -7.69 -2.18 -9.59
CA VAL A 36 -8.59 -2.52 -8.47
C VAL A 36 -7.89 -3.30 -7.37
N VAL A 37 -6.71 -3.90 -7.65
CA VAL A 37 -5.99 -4.75 -6.70
C VAL A 37 -5.64 -4.00 -5.40
N PRO A 38 -5.00 -2.83 -5.42
CA PRO A 38 -4.63 -2.15 -4.18
C PRO A 38 -5.83 -1.82 -3.30
N LYS A 39 -6.91 -1.31 -3.91
CA LYS A 39 -8.14 -0.97 -3.19
C LYS A 39 -8.79 -2.21 -2.57
N THR A 40 -8.83 -3.33 -3.30
CA THR A 40 -9.42 -4.57 -2.79
C THR A 40 -8.61 -5.15 -1.64
N VAL A 41 -7.27 -5.08 -1.71
CA VAL A 41 -6.41 -5.50 -0.60
C VAL A 41 -6.63 -4.62 0.62
N ASP A 42 -6.71 -3.30 0.47
CA ASP A 42 -6.98 -2.39 1.58
C ASP A 42 -8.38 -2.64 2.20
N GLU A 43 -9.40 -2.94 1.39
CA GLU A 43 -10.71 -3.33 1.88
C GLU A 43 -10.65 -4.65 2.68
N TYR A 44 -9.93 -5.65 2.16
CA TYR A 44 -9.70 -6.91 2.85
C TYR A 44 -9.00 -6.69 4.20
N LEU A 45 -7.92 -5.92 4.27
CA LEU A 45 -7.22 -5.61 5.50
C LEU A 45 -8.10 -4.88 6.52
N SER A 46 -8.91 -3.92 6.06
CA SER A 46 -9.87 -3.22 6.93
C SER A 46 -10.92 -4.15 7.52
N LEU A 47 -11.37 -5.17 6.77
CA LEU A 47 -12.33 -6.16 7.27
C LEU A 47 -11.69 -7.13 8.26
N ILE A 48 -10.43 -7.54 8.04
CA ILE A 48 -9.63 -8.32 9.00
C ILE A 48 -9.48 -7.55 10.31
N GLU A 49 -9.07 -6.27 10.26
CA GLU A 49 -8.87 -5.43 11.44
C GLU A 49 -10.15 -5.25 12.27
N LYS A 50 -11.29 -5.13 11.61
CA LYS A 50 -12.59 -4.97 12.28
C LYS A 50 -13.11 -6.25 12.92
N TYR A 51 -12.77 -7.40 12.34
CA TYR A 51 -13.37 -8.68 12.70
C TYR A 51 -13.27 -9.05 14.18
N PRO A 52 -12.11 -8.96 14.87
CA PRO A 52 -11.99 -9.34 16.29
C PRO A 52 -12.90 -8.53 17.22
N ASN A 53 -13.19 -7.28 16.85
CA ASN A 53 -13.97 -6.35 17.68
C ASN A 53 -15.48 -6.39 17.40
N GLN A 54 -15.94 -7.24 16.47
CA GLN A 54 -17.35 -7.39 16.13
C GLN A 54 -18.05 -8.32 17.12
N LYS A 55 -19.37 -8.09 17.29
CA LYS A 55 -20.24 -9.02 18.02
C LYS A 55 -20.35 -10.34 17.24
N GLU A 56 -20.58 -11.45 17.95
CA GLU A 56 -20.64 -12.78 17.31
C GLU A 56 -21.63 -12.86 16.13
N ASN A 57 -22.80 -12.25 16.26
CA ASN A 57 -23.78 -12.21 15.17
C ASN A 57 -23.31 -11.39 13.96
N ASP A 58 -22.47 -10.39 14.18
CA ASP A 58 -21.94 -9.52 13.11
C ASP A 58 -20.71 -10.15 12.43
N LYS A 59 -19.98 -11.01 13.12
CA LYS A 59 -18.85 -11.74 12.59
C LYS A 59 -19.20 -12.60 11.37
N ILE A 60 -20.36 -13.28 11.41
CA ILE A 60 -20.87 -14.07 10.28
C ILE A 60 -21.24 -13.18 9.09
N LEU A 61 -21.62 -11.94 9.33
CA LEU A 61 -21.93 -10.97 8.26
C LEU A 61 -20.67 -10.36 7.64
N ASN A 62 -19.53 -10.48 8.30
CA ASN A 62 -18.26 -9.99 7.74
C ASN A 62 -17.76 -10.94 6.64
N PRO A 63 -17.54 -10.44 5.40
CA PRO A 63 -17.09 -11.27 4.29
C PRO A 63 -15.80 -12.06 4.55
N VAL A 64 -14.89 -11.57 5.42
CA VAL A 64 -13.64 -12.29 5.75
C VAL A 64 -13.88 -13.60 6.46
N TRP A 65 -14.98 -13.73 7.23
CA TRP A 65 -15.39 -15.00 7.84
C TRP A 65 -15.61 -16.08 6.77
N HIS A 66 -16.28 -15.71 5.69
CA HIS A 66 -16.61 -16.63 4.59
C HIS A 66 -15.38 -16.99 3.75
N VAL A 67 -14.55 -16.02 3.38
CA VAL A 67 -13.36 -16.28 2.55
C VAL A 67 -12.27 -17.06 3.31
N HIS A 68 -12.31 -17.06 4.63
CA HIS A 68 -11.45 -17.84 5.51
C HIS A 68 -12.11 -19.08 6.13
N ASN A 69 -13.25 -19.51 5.61
CA ASN A 69 -13.98 -20.69 6.12
C ASN A 69 -14.19 -20.66 7.66
N GLY A 70 -14.59 -19.50 8.18
CA GLY A 70 -14.87 -19.30 9.62
C GLY A 70 -13.65 -19.06 10.51
N LYS A 71 -12.44 -18.95 9.95
CA LYS A 71 -11.19 -18.77 10.70
C LYS A 71 -10.34 -17.62 10.12
N PRO A 72 -10.82 -16.38 10.16
CA PRO A 72 -10.01 -15.24 9.73
C PRO A 72 -8.75 -15.11 10.60
N PRO A 73 -7.65 -14.60 10.05
CA PRO A 73 -6.43 -14.33 10.81
C PRO A 73 -6.69 -13.22 11.85
N GLU A 74 -6.04 -13.33 13.00
CA GLU A 74 -6.10 -12.34 14.09
C GLU A 74 -4.85 -11.45 14.16
N GLU A 75 -4.22 -11.22 13.03
CA GLU A 75 -3.03 -10.38 12.97
C GLU A 75 -3.42 -8.89 12.99
N LYS A 76 -2.72 -8.10 13.79
CA LYS A 76 -2.87 -6.65 13.81
C LYS A 76 -2.38 -6.05 12.47
N ILE A 77 -3.26 -5.34 11.80
CA ILE A 77 -2.89 -4.63 10.57
C ILE A 77 -2.07 -3.39 10.93
N VAL A 78 -0.83 -3.35 10.46
CA VAL A 78 0.12 -2.27 10.78
C VAL A 78 -0.02 -1.08 9.84
N MET A 79 -0.28 -1.36 8.56
CA MET A 79 -0.44 -0.33 7.54
C MET A 79 -1.29 -0.85 6.37
N PRO A 80 -1.97 0.04 5.63
CA PRO A 80 -2.68 -0.33 4.41
C PRO A 80 -1.69 -0.70 3.28
N PHE A 81 -2.15 -1.52 2.35
CA PHE A 81 -1.35 -1.95 1.18
C PHE A 81 -0.97 -0.77 0.27
N SER A 82 -1.86 0.20 0.10
CA SER A 82 -1.58 1.43 -0.63
C SER A 82 -0.39 2.21 -0.05
N MET A 83 -0.25 2.25 1.27
CA MET A 83 0.91 2.86 1.93
C MET A 83 2.19 2.04 1.69
N LEU A 84 2.09 0.71 1.73
CA LEU A 84 3.21 -0.19 1.45
C LEU A 84 3.70 -0.06 -0.01
N LEU A 85 2.78 0.12 -0.96
CA LEU A 85 3.11 0.42 -2.37
C LEU A 85 3.89 1.74 -2.51
N ASN A 86 3.44 2.78 -1.80
CA ASN A 86 4.14 4.07 -1.79
C ASN A 86 5.54 3.92 -1.19
N LEU A 87 5.67 3.14 -0.12
CA LEU A 87 6.95 2.87 0.51
C LEU A 87 7.90 2.09 -0.42
N ALA A 88 7.41 1.06 -1.10
CA ALA A 88 8.17 0.31 -2.09
C ALA A 88 8.67 1.22 -3.23
N GLY A 89 7.80 2.14 -3.70
CA GLY A 89 8.13 3.10 -4.75
C GLY A 89 9.13 4.18 -4.33
N SER A 90 9.01 4.71 -3.12
CA SER A 90 9.89 5.76 -2.61
C SER A 90 11.25 5.24 -2.16
N SER A 91 11.31 4.02 -1.66
CA SER A 91 12.54 3.36 -1.24
C SER A 91 13.29 2.66 -2.37
N ASN A 92 12.67 2.55 -3.55
CA ASN A 92 13.19 1.76 -4.67
C ASN A 92 13.51 0.31 -4.24
N ALA A 93 12.69 -0.25 -3.34
CA ALA A 93 12.92 -1.57 -2.80
C ALA A 93 12.71 -2.65 -3.86
N ASP A 94 13.75 -3.41 -4.14
CA ASP A 94 13.76 -4.50 -5.11
C ASP A 94 13.56 -5.89 -4.47
N ASN A 95 13.63 -5.96 -3.13
CA ASN A 95 13.42 -7.18 -2.36
C ASN A 95 12.80 -6.88 -0.98
N LYS A 96 12.33 -7.95 -0.31
CA LYS A 96 11.63 -7.87 0.99
C LYS A 96 12.53 -7.30 2.09
N GLU A 97 13.80 -7.69 2.13
CA GLU A 97 14.74 -7.26 3.18
C GLU A 97 14.93 -5.74 3.15
N VAL A 98 15.04 -5.15 1.97
CA VAL A 98 15.16 -3.70 1.80
C VAL A 98 13.86 -3.03 2.27
N LEU A 99 12.70 -3.52 1.83
CA LEU A 99 11.41 -2.93 2.20
C LEU A 99 11.18 -3.03 3.72
N TRP A 100 11.51 -4.15 4.36
CA TRP A 100 11.44 -4.32 5.82
C TRP A 100 12.35 -3.36 6.59
N LYS A 101 13.54 -3.04 6.07
CA LYS A 101 14.39 -2.00 6.69
C LYS A 101 13.72 -0.64 6.72
N PHE A 102 12.97 -0.29 5.67
CA PHE A 102 12.19 0.96 5.65
C PHE A 102 10.96 0.89 6.56
N ILE A 103 10.23 -0.22 6.58
CA ILE A 103 9.11 -0.41 7.50
C ILE A 103 9.58 -0.22 8.96
N ASN A 104 10.71 -0.83 9.33
CA ASN A 104 11.26 -0.77 10.69
C ASN A 104 11.78 0.61 11.10
N LYS A 105 11.98 1.55 10.18
CA LYS A 105 12.26 2.95 10.54
C LYS A 105 11.05 3.62 11.21
N PHE A 106 9.84 3.23 10.82
CA PHE A 106 8.59 3.79 11.33
C PHE A 106 7.94 2.91 12.41
N HIS A 107 8.17 1.60 12.35
CA HIS A 107 7.60 0.57 13.23
C HIS A 107 8.70 -0.31 13.79
N LYS A 108 9.39 0.14 14.84
CA LYS A 108 10.62 -0.49 15.37
C LYS A 108 10.41 -1.87 16.01
N GLU A 109 9.19 -2.17 16.47
CA GLU A 109 8.87 -3.36 17.26
C GLU A 109 8.25 -4.51 16.46
N ILE A 110 8.15 -4.36 15.13
CA ILE A 110 7.54 -5.38 14.28
C ILE A 110 8.58 -6.17 13.50
N ASN A 111 8.25 -7.43 13.21
CA ASN A 111 9.11 -8.31 12.44
C ASN A 111 8.30 -9.26 11.54
N PRO A 112 8.90 -9.87 10.50
CA PRO A 112 8.21 -10.74 9.56
C PRO A 112 7.55 -11.97 10.18
N LYS A 113 8.11 -12.51 11.30
CA LYS A 113 7.60 -13.74 11.92
C LYS A 113 6.26 -13.53 12.63
N ASP A 114 6.10 -12.38 13.26
CA ASP A 114 4.91 -12.03 14.03
C ASP A 114 3.88 -11.28 13.18
N HIS A 115 4.26 -10.86 11.95
CA HIS A 115 3.41 -10.09 11.02
C HIS A 115 3.42 -10.76 9.64
N GLN A 116 2.83 -11.96 9.57
CA GLN A 116 2.85 -12.79 8.35
C GLN A 116 2.03 -12.20 7.20
N ILE A 117 0.91 -11.54 7.50
CA ILE A 117 0.12 -10.82 6.50
C ILE A 117 0.97 -9.70 5.90
N LEU A 118 1.58 -8.86 6.74
CA LEU A 118 2.44 -7.78 6.28
C LEU A 118 3.63 -8.31 5.48
N ASP A 119 4.24 -9.41 5.93
CA ASP A 119 5.36 -10.02 5.21
C ASP A 119 4.97 -10.50 3.80
N GLY A 120 3.80 -11.14 3.67
CA GLY A 120 3.24 -11.48 2.35
C GLY A 120 2.97 -10.25 1.48
N LEU A 121 2.41 -9.20 2.09
CA LEU A 121 2.11 -7.94 1.38
C LEU A 121 3.37 -7.24 0.86
N THR A 122 4.53 -7.39 1.50
CA THR A 122 5.80 -6.79 1.01
C THR A 122 6.19 -7.32 -0.36
N GLU A 123 6.04 -8.62 -0.59
CA GLU A 123 6.32 -9.24 -1.89
C GLU A 123 5.32 -8.77 -2.96
N TYR A 124 4.04 -8.76 -2.63
CA TYR A 124 3.00 -8.27 -3.53
C TYR A 124 3.21 -6.80 -3.90
N ALA A 125 3.60 -5.96 -2.94
CA ALA A 125 3.86 -4.54 -3.18
C ALA A 125 5.05 -4.34 -4.14
N ILE A 126 6.14 -5.08 -3.97
CA ILE A 126 7.30 -5.05 -4.85
C ILE A 126 6.93 -5.50 -6.27
N ASN A 127 6.21 -6.62 -6.40
CA ASN A 127 5.78 -7.12 -7.69
C ASN A 127 4.85 -6.14 -8.41
N TYR A 128 3.86 -5.59 -7.70
CA TYR A 128 2.94 -4.61 -8.26
C TYR A 128 3.67 -3.33 -8.69
N PHE A 129 4.58 -2.84 -7.85
CA PHE A 129 5.37 -1.67 -8.16
C PHE A 129 6.19 -1.87 -9.44
N LYS A 130 6.98 -2.94 -9.52
CA LYS A 130 7.83 -3.26 -10.67
C LYS A 130 7.04 -3.45 -11.97
N ASP A 131 5.90 -4.15 -11.90
CA ASP A 131 5.18 -4.56 -13.11
C ASP A 131 4.16 -3.51 -13.57
N LYS A 132 3.63 -2.66 -12.67
CA LYS A 132 2.51 -1.75 -12.98
C LYS A 132 2.84 -0.28 -12.75
N VAL A 133 3.56 0.04 -11.70
CA VAL A 133 3.82 1.44 -11.35
C VAL A 133 5.07 1.96 -12.07
N GLU A 134 6.18 1.25 -11.95
CA GLU A 134 7.47 1.66 -12.51
C GLU A 134 7.42 1.86 -14.04
N PRO A 135 6.86 0.95 -14.85
CA PRO A 135 6.75 1.14 -16.30
C PRO A 135 5.84 2.29 -16.72
N SER A 136 4.89 2.68 -15.84
CA SER A 136 3.96 3.80 -16.09
C SER A 136 4.55 5.16 -15.74
N LYS A 137 5.67 5.22 -15.02
CA LYS A 137 6.32 6.47 -14.62
C LYS A 137 6.85 7.21 -15.86
N LYS A 138 6.34 8.40 -16.08
CA LYS A 138 6.84 9.32 -17.09
C LYS A 138 7.76 10.33 -16.42
N PHE A 139 9.05 10.20 -16.63
CA PHE A 139 10.02 11.17 -16.15
C PHE A 139 10.08 12.35 -17.12
N LYS A 140 9.90 13.55 -16.58
CA LYS A 140 10.11 14.81 -17.31
C LYS A 140 11.34 15.49 -16.71
N TYR A 141 12.27 15.92 -17.56
CA TYR A 141 13.36 16.77 -17.09
C TYR A 141 12.77 18.11 -16.61
N PRO A 142 13.10 18.55 -15.39
CA PRO A 142 12.59 19.81 -14.90
C PRO A 142 13.17 20.98 -15.70
N ASN A 143 12.33 21.96 -15.98
CA ASN A 143 12.77 23.24 -16.55
C ASN A 143 13.61 24.05 -15.54
N ASN A 144 14.10 25.23 -15.90
CA ASN A 144 14.98 26.02 -15.03
C ASN A 144 14.29 26.50 -13.76
N GLU A 145 12.99 26.83 -13.81
CA GLU A 145 12.19 27.25 -12.68
C GLU A 145 11.90 26.06 -11.75
N GLU A 146 11.47 24.93 -12.31
CA GLU A 146 11.28 23.69 -11.58
C GLU A 146 12.57 23.20 -10.89
N LYS A 147 13.74 23.33 -11.56
CA LYS A 147 15.05 23.02 -10.95
C LYS A 147 15.37 23.92 -9.77
N LYS A 148 15.04 25.22 -9.88
CA LYS A 148 15.26 26.17 -8.78
C LYS A 148 14.35 25.85 -7.59
N ALA A 149 13.08 25.56 -7.86
CA ALA A 149 12.10 25.16 -6.84
C ALA A 149 12.53 23.87 -6.11
N LEU A 150 12.94 22.85 -6.86
CA LEU A 150 13.43 21.59 -6.30
C LEU A 150 14.68 21.78 -5.44
N LYS A 151 15.66 22.58 -5.88
CA LYS A 151 16.85 22.91 -5.09
C LYS A 151 16.49 23.65 -3.81
N ASN A 152 15.55 24.60 -3.88
CA ASN A 152 15.08 25.32 -2.70
C ASN A 152 14.39 24.37 -1.71
N LEU A 153 13.55 23.45 -2.20
CA LEU A 153 12.90 22.42 -1.37
C LEU A 153 13.93 21.53 -0.69
N VAL A 154 14.91 20.99 -1.43
CA VAL A 154 15.99 20.16 -0.87
C VAL A 154 16.72 20.91 0.24
N ASN A 155 17.15 22.15 -0.01
CA ASN A 155 17.83 22.97 1.01
C ASN A 155 16.99 23.25 2.26
N LYS A 156 15.66 23.40 2.09
CA LYS A 156 14.74 23.53 3.24
C LYS A 156 14.63 22.21 4.00
N LEU A 157 14.48 21.10 3.31
CA LEU A 157 14.35 19.77 3.92
C LEU A 157 15.63 19.29 4.62
N GLU A 158 16.82 19.64 4.11
CA GLU A 158 18.11 19.32 4.75
C GLU A 158 18.35 20.08 6.06
N LYS A 159 17.71 21.23 6.22
CA LYS A 159 17.82 22.09 7.43
C LYS A 159 16.76 21.79 8.49
N ILE A 160 15.87 20.85 8.23
CA ILE A 160 14.78 20.48 9.13
C ILE A 160 15.32 19.67 10.30
N ASP A 161 14.88 20.02 11.50
CA ASP A 161 15.07 19.20 12.70
C ASP A 161 14.27 17.88 12.55
N GLN A 162 14.87 16.75 12.97
CA GLN A 162 14.29 15.41 12.82
C GLN A 162 12.96 15.20 13.57
N ASN A 163 12.48 16.20 14.32
CA ASN A 163 11.29 16.16 15.15
C ASN A 163 10.04 16.83 14.52
N LEU A 164 10.09 17.28 13.26
CA LEU A 164 8.92 17.87 12.62
C LEU A 164 7.81 16.84 12.39
N ASN A 165 6.58 17.25 12.66
CA ASN A 165 5.43 16.41 12.37
C ASN A 165 5.13 16.38 10.84
N PRO A 166 4.35 15.40 10.35
CA PRO A 166 4.04 15.27 8.92
C PRO A 166 3.36 16.50 8.31
N GLU A 167 2.54 17.23 9.08
CA GLU A 167 1.81 18.42 8.61
C GLU A 167 2.77 19.60 8.39
N GLU A 168 3.78 19.74 9.23
CA GLU A 168 4.83 20.76 9.07
C GLU A 168 5.67 20.50 7.81
N ILE A 169 6.03 19.23 7.58
CA ILE A 169 6.76 18.84 6.35
C ILE A 169 5.89 19.13 5.11
N GLN A 170 4.61 18.77 5.15
CA GLN A 170 3.67 19.06 4.06
C GLN A 170 3.55 20.56 3.80
N THR A 171 3.51 21.38 4.85
CA THR A 171 3.45 22.83 4.76
C THR A 171 4.69 23.40 4.07
N ILE A 172 5.88 22.88 4.37
CA ILE A 172 7.13 23.28 3.71
C ILE A 172 7.09 22.97 2.22
N VAL A 173 6.63 21.77 1.84
CA VAL A 173 6.50 21.38 0.43
C VAL A 173 5.54 22.33 -0.28
N TYR A 174 4.38 22.57 0.32
CA TYR A 174 3.32 23.41 -0.28
C TYR A 174 3.73 24.89 -0.41
N SER A 175 4.36 25.43 0.64
CA SER A 175 4.85 26.82 0.61
C SER A 175 5.96 26.99 -0.42
N THR A 176 6.89 26.04 -0.53
CA THR A 176 7.94 26.09 -1.54
C THR A 176 7.40 26.03 -2.96
N GLY A 177 6.34 25.24 -3.21
CA GLY A 177 5.63 25.24 -4.49
C GLY A 177 5.03 26.62 -4.80
N LYS A 178 4.34 27.24 -3.83
CA LYS A 178 3.75 28.57 -4.00
C LYS A 178 4.76 29.71 -4.21
N GLU A 179 5.94 29.63 -3.59
CA GLU A 179 7.01 30.62 -3.72
C GLU A 179 7.68 30.60 -5.09
N ASN A 180 7.55 29.50 -5.84
CA ASN A 180 8.27 29.29 -7.10
C ASN A 180 7.34 29.15 -8.33
N GLY A 181 6.02 29.38 -8.17
CA GLY A 181 5.03 29.38 -9.24
C GLY A 181 3.97 28.34 -9.06
#